data_323b46b77f6eb28a6d34d40dfc0b9dea
#
_entry.id   323b46b77f6eb28a6d34d40dfc0b9dea
#
_cell.length_a   1.000
_cell.length_b   1.000
_cell.length_c   1.000
_cell.angle_alpha   90.00
_cell.angle_beta   90.00
_cell.angle_gamma   90.00
#
_symmetry.space_group_name_H-M   'P 1'
#
loop_
_entity.id
_entity.type
_entity.pdbx_description
1 polymer ?
#
loop_
_entity_poly.entity_id
_entity_poly.type
_entity_poly.pdbx_seq_one_letter_code
_entity_poly.pdbx_strand_id
1 'polypeptide(L)'
;KVELLADNYNDYKNLDLTYAVRDGIISHCGEVDENGTKPRTEFISLEEEFKEAGQYAPITWEGCVVKLSDKIAYVGRDIEDAIQLGFIDDEAKHTLKKMAQANDINAINTTVIMHNLIIDVCQNSSPEKGICLSDKFLAQLNTIKKFNYDKIYNNERFNAFKKYSELVLSQIFETLYKLY
;
A
#
# COMPACT_ATOMS: atom_id res chain seq x y z
N LYS A 1 16.20 -7.31 4.34
CA LYS A 1 16.83 -6.44 5.38
C LYS A 1 16.11 -6.53 6.73
N VAL A 2 14.79 -6.70 6.74
CA VAL A 2 14.02 -6.88 8.01
C VAL A 2 14.51 -8.09 8.80
N GLU A 3 14.91 -9.13 8.13
CA GLU A 3 15.45 -10.36 8.71
C GLU A 3 16.77 -10.17 9.48
N LEU A 4 17.53 -9.14 9.10
CA LEU A 4 18.83 -8.82 9.71
C LEU A 4 18.70 -7.98 11.00
N LEU A 5 17.48 -7.61 11.40
CA LEU A 5 17.26 -6.90 12.65
C LEU A 5 17.55 -7.84 13.82
N ALA A 6 18.45 -7.42 14.71
CA ALA A 6 18.77 -8.17 15.90
C ALA A 6 17.56 -8.20 16.85
N ASP A 7 17.25 -9.37 17.39
CA ASP A 7 16.39 -9.50 18.55
C ASP A 7 17.22 -9.12 19.80
N ASN A 8 16.94 -7.97 20.37
CA ASN A 8 17.65 -7.45 21.53
C ASN A 8 17.40 -8.25 22.83
N TYR A 9 16.49 -9.22 22.81
CA TYR A 9 16.09 -9.95 24.03
C TYR A 9 16.80 -11.30 24.22
N ASN A 10 17.30 -11.94 23.17
CA ASN A 10 17.74 -13.32 23.24
C ASN A 10 19.08 -13.63 22.52
N ASP A 11 19.93 -12.68 22.25
CA ASP A 11 21.17 -12.87 21.48
C ASP A 11 20.98 -13.45 20.05
N TYR A 12 19.76 -13.46 19.54
CA TYR A 12 19.49 -13.85 18.15
C TYR A 12 19.94 -12.76 17.18
N LYS A 13 20.60 -13.18 16.11
CA LYS A 13 21.18 -12.26 15.14
C LYS A 13 20.22 -11.78 14.05
N ASN A 14 19.04 -12.40 13.96
CA ASN A 14 17.99 -12.04 13.00
C ASN A 14 16.62 -12.51 13.49
N LEU A 15 15.55 -12.09 12.81
CA LEU A 15 14.18 -12.45 13.17
C LEU A 15 13.79 -13.88 12.76
N ASP A 16 14.63 -14.57 12.00
CA ASP A 16 14.41 -15.92 11.49
C ASP A 16 13.00 -16.12 10.88
N LEU A 17 12.62 -15.19 9.98
CA LEU A 17 11.30 -15.17 9.37
C LEU A 17 11.12 -16.36 8.43
N THR A 18 9.94 -16.98 8.51
CA THR A 18 9.58 -18.07 7.58
C THR A 18 9.51 -17.56 6.15
N TYR A 19 9.65 -18.45 5.17
CA TYR A 19 9.48 -18.15 3.76
C TYR A 19 8.14 -17.44 3.48
N ALA A 20 7.04 -17.93 4.06
CA ALA A 20 5.71 -17.35 3.85
C ALA A 20 5.62 -15.89 4.32
N VAL A 21 6.24 -15.54 5.45
CA VAL A 21 6.28 -14.16 5.94
C VAL A 21 7.14 -13.27 5.05
N ARG A 22 8.32 -13.74 4.66
CA ARG A 22 9.23 -13.02 3.75
C ARG A 22 8.56 -12.78 2.40
N ASP A 23 7.91 -13.81 1.87
CA ASP A 23 7.15 -13.73 0.64
C ASP A 23 6.02 -12.70 0.73
N GLY A 24 5.20 -12.75 1.77
CA GLY A 24 4.12 -11.78 1.99
C GLY A 24 4.65 -10.33 2.08
N ILE A 25 5.82 -10.12 2.72
CA ILE A 25 6.45 -8.79 2.79
C ILE A 25 6.90 -8.29 1.41
N ILE A 26 7.46 -9.15 0.56
CA ILE A 26 8.01 -8.69 -0.72
C ILE A 26 6.94 -8.62 -1.81
N SER A 27 5.91 -9.47 -1.77
CA SER A 27 4.90 -9.59 -2.82
C SER A 27 3.65 -8.74 -2.62
N HIS A 28 3.51 -8.03 -1.47
CA HIS A 28 2.36 -7.14 -1.29
C HIS A 28 2.40 -5.92 -2.21
N CYS A 29 3.61 -5.45 -2.59
CA CYS A 29 3.79 -4.31 -3.48
C CYS A 29 3.38 -4.61 -4.93
N GLY A 30 3.14 -3.55 -5.68
CA GLY A 30 2.85 -3.60 -7.12
C GLY A 30 1.36 -3.68 -7.45
N GLU A 31 1.04 -3.25 -8.66
CA GLU A 31 -0.35 -3.05 -9.13
C GLU A 31 -0.93 -4.27 -9.84
N VAL A 32 -0.12 -5.32 -10.08
CA VAL A 32 -0.56 -6.53 -10.80
C VAL A 32 -1.51 -7.33 -9.92
N ASP A 33 -2.56 -7.89 -10.53
CA ASP A 33 -3.59 -8.69 -9.87
C ASP A 33 -4.27 -7.98 -8.69
N GLU A 34 -4.67 -6.73 -8.89
CA GLU A 34 -5.30 -5.92 -7.85
C GLU A 34 -6.67 -6.43 -7.41
N ASN A 35 -7.36 -7.17 -8.26
CA ASN A 35 -8.67 -7.74 -7.94
C ASN A 35 -8.71 -9.21 -8.29
N GLY A 36 -9.14 -10.03 -7.35
CA GLY A 36 -9.17 -11.48 -7.50
C GLY A 36 -7.81 -12.15 -7.32
N THR A 37 -6.94 -11.57 -6.47
CA THR A 37 -5.63 -12.14 -6.17
C THR A 37 -5.77 -13.48 -5.49
N LYS A 38 -5.08 -14.49 -6.04
CA LYS A 38 -4.98 -15.85 -5.48
C LYS A 38 -3.53 -16.17 -5.15
N PRO A 39 -3.30 -17.03 -4.16
CA PRO A 39 -1.96 -17.53 -3.91
C PRO A 39 -1.39 -18.23 -5.16
N ARG A 40 -0.12 -17.95 -5.46
CA ARG A 40 0.60 -18.78 -6.44
C ARG A 40 0.88 -20.15 -5.85
N THR A 41 1.06 -21.13 -6.71
CA THR A 41 1.34 -22.53 -6.32
C THR A 41 2.83 -22.85 -6.31
N GLU A 42 3.65 -22.02 -6.95
CA GLU A 42 5.06 -22.27 -7.16
C GLU A 42 5.92 -21.55 -6.11
N PHE A 43 6.89 -22.28 -5.57
CA PHE A 43 7.97 -21.68 -4.78
C PHE A 43 9.00 -21.05 -5.72
N ILE A 44 9.44 -19.84 -5.38
CA ILE A 44 10.47 -19.11 -6.10
C ILE A 44 11.58 -18.69 -5.13
N SER A 45 12.78 -18.46 -5.63
CA SER A 45 13.85 -17.83 -4.85
C SER A 45 13.55 -16.35 -4.71
N LEU A 46 13.29 -15.90 -3.48
CA LEU A 46 13.00 -14.48 -3.20
C LEU A 46 14.21 -13.59 -3.45
N GLU A 47 15.42 -14.12 -3.37
CA GLU A 47 16.66 -13.40 -3.61
C GLU A 47 17.03 -13.35 -5.10
N GLU A 48 16.80 -14.44 -5.82
CA GLU A 48 17.31 -14.60 -7.19
C GLU A 48 16.27 -14.28 -8.25
N GLU A 49 15.01 -14.68 -8.03
CA GLU A 49 13.96 -14.59 -9.04
C GLU A 49 13.08 -13.34 -8.88
N PHE A 50 12.88 -12.85 -7.65
CA PHE A 50 12.05 -11.66 -7.41
C PHE A 50 12.83 -10.38 -7.73
N LYS A 51 12.55 -9.75 -8.89
CA LYS A 51 13.30 -8.58 -9.39
C LYS A 51 12.57 -7.25 -9.22
N GLU A 52 11.24 -7.27 -9.32
CA GLU A 52 10.42 -6.05 -9.29
C GLU A 52 9.10 -6.25 -8.55
N ALA A 53 8.53 -5.15 -8.05
CA ALA A 53 7.26 -5.16 -7.35
C ALA A 53 6.11 -5.62 -8.27
N GLY A 54 5.27 -6.52 -7.78
CA GLY A 54 4.13 -7.04 -8.53
C GLY A 54 4.46 -8.16 -9.52
N GLN A 55 5.71 -8.61 -9.60
CA GLN A 55 6.13 -9.69 -10.49
C GLN A 55 5.41 -11.02 -10.18
N TYR A 56 5.19 -11.31 -8.90
CA TYR A 56 4.54 -12.53 -8.44
C TYR A 56 3.43 -12.23 -7.45
N ALA A 57 2.35 -13.02 -7.52
CA ALA A 57 1.34 -13.05 -6.47
C ALA A 57 1.95 -13.65 -5.18
N PRO A 58 1.44 -13.29 -3.99
CA PRO A 58 1.83 -13.95 -2.74
C PRO A 58 1.59 -15.45 -2.78
N ILE A 59 2.39 -16.23 -2.01
CA ILE A 59 2.23 -17.69 -1.93
C ILE A 59 1.13 -18.12 -0.96
N THR A 60 0.65 -17.23 -0.11
CA THR A 60 -0.38 -17.52 0.88
C THR A 60 -1.60 -16.63 0.73
N TRP A 61 -2.74 -17.10 1.24
CA TRP A 61 -3.95 -16.30 1.32
C TRP A 61 -3.78 -15.05 2.19
N GLU A 62 -3.04 -15.17 3.28
CA GLU A 62 -2.70 -14.03 4.15
C GLU A 62 -1.92 -12.96 3.39
N GLY A 63 -0.95 -13.37 2.57
CA GLY A 63 -0.22 -12.45 1.69
C GLY A 63 -1.13 -11.73 0.69
N CYS A 64 -2.11 -12.44 0.11
CA CYS A 64 -3.11 -11.85 -0.78
C CYS A 64 -4.01 -10.84 -0.05
N VAL A 65 -4.42 -11.16 1.19
CA VAL A 65 -5.18 -10.22 2.04
C VAL A 65 -4.35 -8.98 2.35
N VAL A 66 -3.08 -9.14 2.74
CA VAL A 66 -2.18 -8.02 3.03
C VAL A 66 -2.04 -7.10 1.81
N LYS A 67 -1.86 -7.67 0.61
CA LYS A 67 -1.72 -6.91 -0.63
C LYS A 67 -2.91 -5.96 -0.90
N LEU A 68 -4.14 -6.42 -0.68
CA LEU A 68 -5.33 -5.58 -0.88
C LEU A 68 -5.57 -4.64 0.32
N SER A 69 -5.34 -5.11 1.54
CA SER A 69 -5.54 -4.33 2.77
C SER A 69 -4.62 -3.13 2.85
N ASP A 70 -3.36 -3.27 2.43
CA ASP A 70 -2.40 -2.17 2.35
C ASP A 70 -2.92 -1.04 1.44
N LYS A 71 -3.43 -1.40 0.26
CA LYS A 71 -4.02 -0.43 -0.68
C LYS A 71 -5.24 0.29 -0.10
N ILE A 72 -6.11 -0.43 0.59
CA ILE A 72 -7.28 0.16 1.24
C ILE A 72 -6.85 1.12 2.35
N ALA A 73 -5.84 0.75 3.13
CA ALA A 73 -5.39 1.53 4.27
C ALA A 73 -4.79 2.88 3.87
N TYR A 74 -3.88 2.92 2.89
CA TYR A 74 -3.23 4.18 2.52
C TYR A 74 -4.14 5.12 1.72
N VAL A 75 -5.05 4.59 0.90
CA VAL A 75 -5.93 5.42 0.05
C VAL A 75 -6.76 6.41 0.86
N GLY A 76 -7.29 6.00 2.00
CA GLY A 76 -8.04 6.89 2.87
C GLY A 76 -7.14 7.82 3.68
N ARG A 77 -6.08 7.29 4.26
CA ARG A 77 -5.20 8.04 5.15
C ARG A 77 -4.51 9.21 4.46
N ASP A 78 -4.05 9.00 3.25
CA ASP A 78 -3.35 10.03 2.48
C ASP A 78 -4.23 11.25 2.18
N ILE A 79 -5.55 11.06 2.03
CA ILE A 79 -6.49 12.18 1.88
C ILE A 79 -6.59 12.99 3.17
N GLU A 80 -6.71 12.35 4.34
CA GLU A 80 -6.76 13.04 5.63
C GLU A 80 -5.50 13.86 5.86
N ASP A 81 -4.35 13.26 5.65
CA ASP A 81 -3.06 13.92 5.82
C ASP A 81 -2.89 15.09 4.84
N ALA A 82 -3.32 14.91 3.58
CA ALA A 82 -3.26 15.96 2.57
C ALA A 82 -4.19 17.15 2.89
N ILE A 83 -5.37 16.89 3.48
CA ILE A 83 -6.27 17.93 3.96
C ILE A 83 -5.63 18.69 5.14
N GLN A 84 -5.08 17.97 6.13
CA GLN A 84 -4.45 18.57 7.30
C GLN A 84 -3.22 19.41 6.93
N LEU A 85 -2.42 18.95 6.00
CA LEU A 85 -1.21 19.63 5.53
C LEU A 85 -1.48 20.72 4.49
N GLY A 86 -2.75 20.93 4.11
CA GLY A 86 -3.15 21.97 3.14
C GLY A 86 -2.66 21.69 1.71
N PHE A 87 -2.45 20.42 1.32
CA PHE A 87 -2.13 20.03 -0.05
C PHE A 87 -3.35 20.01 -0.96
N ILE A 88 -4.53 19.83 -0.39
CA ILE A 88 -5.80 19.78 -1.12
C ILE A 88 -6.44 21.15 -1.04
N ASP A 89 -6.58 21.81 -2.19
CA ASP A 89 -7.28 23.09 -2.34
C ASP A 89 -8.82 22.91 -2.26
N ASP A 90 -9.55 24.01 -2.27
CA ASP A 90 -11.01 23.98 -2.13
C ASP A 90 -11.70 23.37 -3.37
N GLU A 91 -11.09 23.46 -4.55
CA GLU A 91 -11.60 22.82 -5.77
C GLU A 91 -11.46 21.29 -5.67
N ALA A 92 -10.31 20.80 -5.20
CA ALA A 92 -10.09 19.38 -4.98
C ALA A 92 -10.97 18.83 -3.85
N LYS A 93 -11.22 19.61 -2.77
CA LYS A 93 -12.22 19.24 -1.74
C LYS A 93 -13.63 19.14 -2.32
N HIS A 94 -14.01 20.06 -3.21
CA HIS A 94 -15.31 19.99 -3.88
C HIS A 94 -15.42 18.76 -4.77
N THR A 95 -14.36 18.40 -5.48
CA THR A 95 -14.27 17.18 -6.28
C THR A 95 -14.42 15.94 -5.43
N LEU A 96 -13.72 15.85 -4.30
CA LEU A 96 -13.86 14.76 -3.33
C LEU A 96 -15.29 14.62 -2.81
N LYS A 97 -15.95 15.76 -2.46
CA LYS A 97 -17.36 15.75 -2.03
C LYS A 97 -18.28 15.21 -3.11
N LYS A 98 -18.09 15.59 -4.37
CA LYS A 98 -18.88 15.03 -5.49
C LYS A 98 -18.65 13.53 -5.66
N MET A 99 -17.40 13.08 -5.55
CA MET A 99 -17.06 11.66 -5.63
C MET A 99 -17.70 10.88 -4.46
N ALA A 100 -17.67 11.43 -3.25
CA ALA A 100 -18.31 10.85 -2.09
C ALA A 100 -19.83 10.73 -2.25
N GLN A 101 -20.49 11.77 -2.73
CA GLN A 101 -21.94 11.78 -2.99
C GLN A 101 -22.35 10.82 -4.10
N ALA A 102 -21.58 10.76 -5.19
CA ALA A 102 -21.83 9.84 -6.30
C ALA A 102 -21.75 8.36 -5.88
N ASN A 103 -21.09 8.05 -4.78
CA ASN A 103 -20.90 6.71 -4.25
C ASN A 103 -21.69 6.43 -2.96
N ASP A 104 -22.76 7.20 -2.68
CA ASP A 104 -23.58 7.10 -1.45
C ASP A 104 -22.81 7.32 -0.14
N ILE A 105 -21.70 8.02 -0.20
CA ILE A 105 -20.89 8.36 0.98
C ILE A 105 -21.28 9.78 1.42
N ASN A 106 -22.05 9.90 2.49
CA ASN A 106 -22.59 11.17 2.99
C ASN A 106 -21.55 12.15 3.57
N ALA A 107 -20.30 11.71 3.73
CA ALA A 107 -19.18 12.54 4.17
C ALA A 107 -17.87 11.98 3.62
N ILE A 108 -16.87 12.85 3.42
CA ILE A 108 -15.48 12.40 3.23
C ILE A 108 -14.98 11.96 4.61
N ASN A 109 -15.41 10.78 5.01
CA ASN A 109 -14.91 10.11 6.18
C ASN A 109 -14.13 8.89 5.70
N THR A 110 -12.82 8.99 5.76
CA THR A 110 -11.93 7.94 5.27
C THR A 110 -12.11 6.65 6.05
N THR A 111 -12.48 6.73 7.33
CA THR A 111 -12.85 5.57 8.15
C THR A 111 -14.06 4.84 7.56
N VAL A 112 -15.08 5.58 7.12
CA VAL A 112 -16.28 4.99 6.48
C VAL A 112 -15.92 4.38 5.12
N ILE A 113 -15.07 5.05 4.33
CA ILE A 113 -14.60 4.52 3.05
C ILE A 113 -13.86 3.20 3.27
N MET A 114 -12.89 3.17 4.18
CA MET A 114 -12.14 1.96 4.51
C MET A 114 -13.04 0.84 5.04
N HIS A 115 -13.98 1.18 5.95
CA HIS A 115 -14.94 0.21 6.49
C HIS A 115 -15.74 -0.45 5.38
N ASN A 116 -16.31 0.34 4.47
CA ASN A 116 -17.13 -0.18 3.38
C ASN A 116 -16.32 -1.05 2.42
N LEU A 117 -15.08 -0.67 2.09
CA LEU A 117 -14.18 -1.46 1.28
C LEU A 117 -13.84 -2.81 1.96
N ILE A 118 -13.56 -2.81 3.27
CA ILE A 118 -13.27 -4.03 4.03
C ILE A 118 -14.47 -4.98 4.04
N ILE A 119 -15.67 -4.45 4.30
CA ILE A 119 -16.89 -5.27 4.28
C ILE A 119 -17.13 -5.86 2.88
N ASP A 120 -16.93 -5.06 1.83
CA ASP A 120 -17.09 -5.53 0.45
C ASP A 120 -16.09 -6.64 0.10
N VAL A 121 -14.83 -6.50 0.50
CA VAL A 121 -13.83 -7.57 0.33
C VAL A 121 -14.28 -8.87 1.02
N CYS A 122 -14.74 -8.77 2.27
CA CYS A 122 -15.21 -9.94 3.02
C CYS A 122 -16.42 -10.62 2.37
N GLN A 123 -17.30 -9.85 1.73
CA GLN A 123 -18.51 -10.37 1.08
C GLN A 123 -18.26 -10.97 -0.31
N ASN A 124 -17.24 -10.47 -1.03
CA ASN A 124 -17.01 -10.85 -2.42
C ASN A 124 -15.87 -11.84 -2.62
N SER A 125 -14.96 -11.95 -1.66
CA SER A 125 -13.83 -12.88 -1.75
C SER A 125 -14.25 -14.34 -1.53
N SER A 126 -13.67 -15.24 -2.31
CA SER A 126 -13.81 -16.68 -2.13
C SER A 126 -12.60 -17.40 -2.73
N PRO A 127 -12.38 -18.71 -2.41
CA PRO A 127 -11.31 -19.47 -3.04
C PRO A 127 -11.37 -19.48 -4.58
N GLU A 128 -12.59 -19.44 -5.14
CA GLU A 128 -12.80 -19.43 -6.59
C GLU A 128 -12.52 -18.07 -7.22
N LYS A 129 -12.86 -16.99 -6.54
CA LYS A 129 -12.71 -15.60 -7.05
C LYS A 129 -11.36 -14.98 -6.66
N GLY A 130 -10.74 -15.44 -5.58
CA GLY A 130 -9.59 -14.78 -4.96
C GLY A 130 -10.02 -13.70 -3.96
N ILE A 131 -9.05 -12.95 -3.45
CA ILE A 131 -9.29 -11.77 -2.61
C ILE A 131 -9.68 -10.62 -3.53
N CYS A 132 -10.94 -10.16 -3.45
CA CYS A 132 -11.47 -9.19 -4.41
C CYS A 132 -12.52 -8.25 -3.82
N LEU A 133 -12.66 -7.11 -4.48
CA LEU A 133 -13.76 -6.17 -4.36
C LEU A 133 -14.83 -6.46 -5.43
N SER A 134 -16.06 -6.06 -5.17
CA SER A 134 -17.06 -5.94 -6.21
C SER A 134 -16.67 -4.87 -7.26
N ASP A 135 -17.22 -4.93 -8.45
CA ASP A 135 -16.92 -3.96 -9.52
C ASP A 135 -17.21 -2.51 -9.08
N LYS A 136 -18.26 -2.30 -8.29
CA LYS A 136 -18.61 -0.98 -7.75
C LYS A 136 -17.49 -0.43 -6.84
N PHE A 137 -17.04 -1.22 -5.89
CA PHE A 137 -16.03 -0.78 -4.91
C PHE A 137 -14.62 -0.75 -5.51
N LEU A 138 -14.33 -1.61 -6.48
CA LEU A 138 -13.10 -1.54 -7.26
C LEU A 138 -13.02 -0.22 -8.05
N ALA A 139 -14.09 0.16 -8.73
CA ALA A 139 -14.16 1.43 -9.45
C ALA A 139 -14.01 2.63 -8.52
N GLN A 140 -14.60 2.56 -7.31
CA GLN A 140 -14.45 3.58 -6.28
C GLN A 140 -12.99 3.68 -5.80
N LEU A 141 -12.36 2.56 -5.45
CA LEU A 141 -10.96 2.51 -5.04
C LEU A 141 -10.04 3.13 -6.11
N ASN A 142 -10.21 2.73 -7.37
CA ASN A 142 -9.43 3.25 -8.49
C ASN A 142 -9.63 4.75 -8.71
N THR A 143 -10.85 5.24 -8.51
CA THR A 143 -11.16 6.67 -8.61
C THR A 143 -10.43 7.47 -7.53
N ILE A 144 -10.43 6.98 -6.29
CA ILE A 144 -9.72 7.62 -5.17
C ILE A 144 -8.20 7.52 -5.36
N LYS A 145 -7.68 6.37 -5.78
CA LYS A 145 -6.25 6.21 -6.13
C LYS A 145 -5.82 7.24 -7.16
N LYS A 146 -6.57 7.36 -8.26
CA LYS A 146 -6.28 8.35 -9.30
C LYS A 146 -6.27 9.78 -8.74
N PHE A 147 -7.25 10.13 -7.92
CA PHE A 147 -7.28 11.42 -7.25
C PHE A 147 -6.02 11.66 -6.40
N ASN A 148 -5.60 10.67 -5.59
CA ASN A 148 -4.40 10.77 -4.78
C ASN A 148 -3.14 10.97 -5.64
N TYR A 149 -3.02 10.22 -6.74
CA TYR A 149 -1.91 10.42 -7.68
C TYR A 149 -1.88 11.82 -8.26
N ASP A 150 -3.02 12.32 -8.76
CA ASP A 150 -3.11 13.60 -9.46
C ASP A 150 -2.97 14.80 -8.52
N LYS A 151 -3.51 14.73 -7.31
CA LYS A 151 -3.61 15.88 -6.40
C LYS A 151 -2.64 15.84 -5.22
N ILE A 152 -2.17 14.65 -4.83
CA ILE A 152 -1.29 14.47 -3.67
C ILE A 152 0.12 14.12 -4.15
N TYR A 153 0.34 12.92 -4.71
CA TYR A 153 1.68 12.39 -4.95
C TYR A 153 2.47 13.15 -6.02
N ASN A 154 1.78 13.68 -7.03
CA ASN A 154 2.37 14.50 -8.10
C ASN A 154 2.32 16.01 -7.80
N ASN A 155 1.97 16.42 -6.57
CA ASN A 155 1.95 17.82 -6.20
C ASN A 155 3.37 18.42 -6.21
N GLU A 156 3.56 19.52 -6.92
CA GLU A 156 4.86 20.19 -7.06
C GLU A 156 5.47 20.64 -5.73
N ARG A 157 4.64 20.89 -4.71
CA ARG A 157 5.09 21.26 -3.36
C ARG A 157 5.97 20.17 -2.72
N PHE A 158 5.84 18.90 -3.15
CA PHE A 158 6.70 17.82 -2.69
C PHE A 158 8.10 17.81 -3.31
N ASN A 159 8.32 18.51 -4.43
CA ASN A 159 9.59 18.45 -5.14
C ASN A 159 10.78 18.94 -4.29
N ALA A 160 10.58 20.04 -3.54
CA ALA A 160 11.60 20.55 -2.63
C ALA A 160 11.87 19.58 -1.47
N PHE A 161 10.82 19.02 -0.91
CA PHE A 161 10.92 18.04 0.19
C PHE A 161 11.59 16.73 -0.27
N LYS A 162 11.24 16.22 -1.46
CA LYS A 162 11.88 15.03 -2.03
C LYS A 162 13.38 15.23 -2.18
N LYS A 163 13.82 16.36 -2.78
CA LYS A 163 15.25 16.69 -2.94
C LYS A 163 15.97 16.83 -1.61
N TYR A 164 15.33 17.47 -0.62
CA TYR A 164 15.89 17.60 0.73
C TYR A 164 16.05 16.25 1.42
N SER A 165 15.01 15.41 1.36
CA SER A 165 15.04 14.07 1.95
C SER A 165 16.10 13.18 1.30
N GLU A 166 16.22 13.22 -0.03
CA GLU A 166 17.26 12.51 -0.77
C GLU A 166 18.67 12.94 -0.33
N LEU A 167 18.90 14.24 -0.22
CA LEU A 167 20.18 14.79 0.27
C LEU A 167 20.49 14.30 1.68
N VAL A 168 19.54 14.44 2.61
CA VAL A 168 19.73 14.05 4.01
C VAL A 168 20.01 12.56 4.14
N LEU A 169 19.20 11.72 3.48
CA LEU A 169 19.37 10.27 3.53
C LEU A 169 20.71 9.84 2.92
N SER A 170 21.10 10.44 1.78
CA SER A 170 22.39 10.15 1.14
C SER A 170 23.56 10.53 2.08
N GLN A 171 23.50 11.71 2.70
CA GLN A 171 24.56 12.15 3.62
C GLN A 171 24.65 11.29 4.88
N ILE A 172 23.50 10.90 5.45
CA ILE A 172 23.49 9.98 6.60
C ILE A 172 24.11 8.64 6.20
N PHE A 173 23.68 8.09 5.06
CA PHE A 173 24.20 6.82 4.58
C PHE A 173 25.71 6.87 4.31
N GLU A 174 26.19 7.89 3.59
CA GLU A 174 27.63 8.08 3.33
C GLU A 174 28.44 8.27 4.62
N THR A 175 27.92 8.99 5.60
CA THR A 175 28.58 9.20 6.87
C THR A 175 28.71 7.89 7.65
N LEU A 176 27.61 7.13 7.74
CA LEU A 176 27.62 5.84 8.42
C LEU A 176 28.52 4.83 7.70
N TYR A 177 28.49 4.82 6.37
CA TYR A 177 29.35 3.93 5.58
C TYR A 177 30.85 4.19 5.75
N LYS A 178 31.25 5.45 5.98
CA LYS A 178 32.65 5.82 6.26
C LYS A 178 33.10 5.49 7.68
N LEU A 179 32.15 5.31 8.62
CA LEU A 179 32.42 4.95 10.01
C LEU A 179 32.53 3.44 10.23
N TYR A 180 32.11 2.65 9.27
CA TYR A 180 32.24 1.19 9.24
C TYR A 180 33.35 0.74 8.30
#